data_1a4c1399a3028372c6748fa3f92ac0a1
#
_entry.id   1a4c1399a3028372c6748fa3f92ac0a1
#
_cell.length_a   1.000
_cell.length_b   1.000
_cell.length_c   1.000
_cell.angle_alpha   90.00
_cell.angle_beta   90.00
_cell.angle_gamma   90.00
#
_symmetry.space_group_name_H-M   'P 1'
#
loop_
_entity.id
_entity.type
_entity.pdbx_description
1 polymer ?
#
loop_
_entity_poly.entity_id
_entity_poly.type
_entity_poly.pdbx_seq_one_letter_code
_entity_poly.pdbx_strand_id
1 'polypeptide(L)'
;SVAIGRQHGFDIQVFGETGGFRWASEQPNQLIYTPVGGRTQIMEKGEGGLYDDAKRLSRVAIAHPEGFPLAVANIYCDLADSIRGTARDGLPLAAAGVRSMAAVHTAVASARAGGQWMDARPPMFR
;
A
#
# COMPACT_ATOMS: atom_id res chain seq x y z
N SER A 1 19.03 -1.04 5.21
CA SER A 1 18.97 -0.38 3.90
C SER A 1 20.32 -0.44 3.20
N VAL A 2 20.32 -0.69 1.90
CA VAL A 2 21.53 -0.66 1.07
C VAL A 2 21.72 0.72 0.41
N ALA A 3 20.76 1.62 0.56
CA ALA A 3 20.78 2.97 0.00
C ALA A 3 21.10 3.99 1.10
N ILE A 4 22.32 4.53 1.12
CA ILE A 4 22.74 5.58 2.06
C ILE A 4 21.85 6.81 1.86
N GLY A 5 21.33 7.37 2.97
CA GLY A 5 20.41 8.52 2.96
C GLY A 5 18.93 8.14 2.85
N ARG A 6 18.60 6.85 2.70
CA ARG A 6 17.23 6.33 2.76
C ARG A 6 17.06 5.47 4.00
N GLN A 7 16.13 5.82 4.88
CA GLN A 7 15.87 5.03 6.10
C GLN A 7 14.97 3.83 5.79
N HIS A 8 13.84 4.05 5.17
CA HIS A 8 12.94 3.02 4.65
C HIS A 8 12.96 2.95 3.12
N GLY A 9 12.83 4.10 2.46
CA GLY A 9 12.88 4.24 1.01
C GLY A 9 11.75 3.51 0.27
N PHE A 10 10.67 3.13 0.96
CA PHE A 10 9.53 2.51 0.33
C PHE A 10 8.61 3.60 -0.23
N ASP A 11 8.41 3.58 -1.54
CA ASP A 11 7.66 4.57 -2.30
C ASP A 11 6.73 3.81 -3.26
N ILE A 12 5.46 4.21 -3.32
CA ILE A 12 4.48 3.66 -4.24
C ILE A 12 4.05 4.77 -5.19
N GLN A 13 4.12 4.51 -6.49
CA GLN A 13 3.62 5.38 -7.52
C GLN A 13 2.63 4.62 -8.39
N VAL A 14 1.48 5.23 -8.65
CA VAL A 14 0.44 4.67 -9.52
C VAL A 14 0.12 5.70 -10.58
N PHE A 15 0.16 5.28 -11.84
CA PHE A 15 -0.12 6.13 -13.00
C PHE A 15 -1.36 5.63 -13.72
N GLY A 16 -2.32 6.52 -13.94
CA GLY A 16 -3.54 6.26 -14.66
C GLY A 16 -3.76 7.27 -15.80
N GLU A 17 -4.80 7.09 -16.57
CA GLU A 17 -5.13 7.94 -17.72
C GLU A 17 -5.52 9.37 -17.32
N THR A 18 -6.07 9.56 -16.12
CA THR A 18 -6.56 10.84 -15.64
C THR A 18 -5.65 11.52 -14.62
N GLY A 19 -4.66 10.83 -14.11
CA GLY A 19 -3.71 11.35 -13.12
C GLY A 19 -2.86 10.28 -12.50
N GLY A 20 -1.98 10.68 -11.59
CA GLY A 20 -1.10 9.80 -10.85
C GLY A 20 -1.08 10.10 -9.35
N PHE A 21 -0.78 9.07 -8.57
CA PHE A 21 -0.58 9.17 -7.14
C PHE A 21 0.85 8.78 -6.76
N ARG A 22 1.36 9.41 -5.72
CA ARG A 22 2.60 9.00 -5.06
C ARG A 22 2.41 9.02 -3.55
N TRP A 23 2.85 7.94 -2.91
CA TRP A 23 2.93 7.83 -1.46
C TRP A 23 4.32 7.36 -1.05
N ALA A 24 4.86 7.89 0.04
CA ALA A 24 6.18 7.51 0.57
C ALA A 24 6.08 7.14 2.05
N SER A 25 6.70 6.04 2.45
CA SER A 25 6.72 5.56 3.84
C SER A 25 7.38 6.54 4.82
N GLU A 26 8.26 7.41 4.33
CA GLU A 26 8.92 8.44 5.13
C GLU A 26 8.00 9.66 5.41
N GLN A 27 6.88 9.77 4.69
CA GLN A 27 5.82 10.78 4.88
C GLN A 27 4.44 10.11 4.83
N PRO A 28 4.14 9.19 5.78
CA PRO A 28 3.03 8.26 5.65
C PRO A 28 1.64 8.93 5.69
N ASN A 29 1.56 10.16 6.20
CA ASN A 29 0.29 10.89 6.33
C ASN A 29 -0.07 11.72 5.10
N GLN A 30 0.77 11.71 4.08
CA GLN A 30 0.59 12.51 2.86
C GLN A 30 0.42 11.61 1.63
N LEU A 31 -0.55 11.95 0.80
CA LEU A 31 -0.72 11.39 -0.54
C LEU A 31 -0.58 12.54 -1.55
N ILE A 32 0.34 12.39 -2.48
CA ILE A 32 0.55 13.35 -3.56
C ILE A 32 -0.30 12.90 -4.76
N TYR A 33 -1.17 13.76 -5.23
CA TYR A 33 -2.00 13.54 -6.42
C TYR A 33 -1.71 14.57 -7.49
N THR A 34 -1.51 14.13 -8.73
CA THR A 34 -1.31 14.98 -9.89
C THR A 34 -2.32 14.62 -10.98
N PRO A 35 -3.39 15.41 -11.19
CA PRO A 35 -4.29 15.20 -12.31
C PRO A 35 -3.62 15.59 -13.63
N VAL A 36 -4.02 14.94 -14.72
CA VAL A 36 -3.57 15.33 -16.08
C VAL A 36 -4.00 16.76 -16.36
N GLY A 37 -3.04 17.60 -16.76
CA GLY A 37 -3.29 19.02 -17.06
C GLY A 37 -3.59 19.91 -15.84
N GLY A 38 -3.57 19.34 -14.63
CA GLY A 38 -3.85 20.07 -13.39
C GLY A 38 -2.61 20.30 -12.52
N ARG A 39 -2.83 20.92 -11.36
CA ARG A 39 -1.76 21.15 -10.37
C ARG A 39 -1.62 19.95 -9.46
N THR A 40 -0.40 19.65 -9.09
CA THR A 40 -0.12 18.67 -8.01
C THR A 40 -0.71 19.15 -6.69
N GLN A 41 -1.37 18.24 -6.00
CA GLN A 41 -2.02 18.43 -4.70
C GLN A 41 -1.39 17.51 -3.68
N ILE A 42 -1.21 18.00 -2.46
CA ILE A 42 -0.82 17.18 -1.31
C ILE A 42 -2.09 17.01 -0.48
N MET A 43 -2.53 15.78 -0.31
CA MET A 43 -3.68 15.40 0.49
C MET A 43 -3.18 14.88 1.84
N GLU A 44 -3.60 15.54 2.92
CA GLU A 44 -3.26 15.10 4.26
C GLU A 44 -4.27 14.06 4.77
N LYS A 45 -3.81 13.13 5.58
CA LYS A 45 -4.73 12.18 6.22
C LYS A 45 -5.78 12.94 7.04
N GLY A 46 -7.02 12.48 6.96
CA GLY A 46 -8.14 13.06 7.71
C GLY A 46 -8.76 14.31 7.09
N GLU A 47 -8.27 14.82 5.97
CA GLU A 47 -8.93 15.88 5.21
C GLU A 47 -10.29 15.43 4.67
N GLY A 48 -11.13 16.41 4.31
CA GLY A 48 -12.45 16.15 3.73
C GLY A 48 -12.40 15.38 2.41
N GLY A 49 -13.48 14.66 2.08
CA GLY A 49 -13.60 13.91 0.82
C GLY A 49 -13.03 12.50 0.84
N LEU A 50 -12.52 12.03 1.96
CA LEU A 50 -12.05 10.64 2.11
C LEU A 50 -13.22 9.65 2.09
N TYR A 51 -13.02 8.50 1.45
CA TYR A 51 -13.92 7.35 1.56
C TYR A 51 -14.02 6.84 3.01
N ASP A 52 -15.13 6.19 3.34
CA ASP A 52 -15.40 5.74 4.69
C ASP A 52 -14.36 4.73 5.21
N ASP A 53 -13.81 3.89 4.36
CA ASP A 53 -12.71 3.00 4.74
C ASP A 53 -11.42 3.75 5.10
N ALA A 54 -11.09 4.81 4.37
CA ALA A 54 -9.94 5.65 4.71
C ALA A 54 -10.16 6.41 6.02
N LYS A 55 -11.38 6.91 6.27
CA LYS A 55 -11.76 7.53 7.56
C LYS A 55 -11.65 6.54 8.71
N ARG A 56 -12.14 5.32 8.52
CA ARG A 56 -12.08 4.25 9.53
C ARG A 56 -10.64 3.94 9.95
N LEU A 57 -9.71 3.96 9.01
CA LEU A 57 -8.30 3.67 9.24
C LEU A 57 -7.52 4.85 9.82
N SER A 58 -8.06 6.07 9.74
CA SER A 58 -7.48 7.28 10.33
C SER A 58 -7.96 7.43 11.77
N ARG A 59 -7.13 7.08 12.75
CA ARG A 59 -7.52 6.93 14.15
C ARG A 59 -7.32 8.18 14.99
N VAL A 60 -6.41 9.05 14.60
CA VAL A 60 -6.12 10.30 15.31
C VAL A 60 -6.51 11.50 14.45
N ALA A 61 -6.72 12.65 15.10
CA ALA A 61 -7.15 13.86 14.44
C ALA A 61 -6.16 14.34 13.35
N ILE A 62 -6.65 15.18 12.45
CA ILE A 62 -5.82 15.91 11.47
C ILE A 62 -4.63 16.56 12.19
N ALA A 63 -3.49 16.63 11.52
CA ALA A 63 -2.22 17.15 12.01
C ALA A 63 -1.55 16.32 13.14
N HIS A 64 -2.15 15.22 13.58
CA HIS A 64 -1.48 14.27 14.46
C HIS A 64 -0.89 13.12 13.63
N PRO A 65 0.41 12.86 13.71
CA PRO A 65 1.03 11.81 12.91
C PRO A 65 0.50 10.43 13.31
N GLU A 66 0.18 9.63 12.32
CA GLU A 66 -0.06 8.20 12.46
C GLU A 66 1.09 7.45 11.81
N GLY A 67 1.50 6.37 12.43
CA GLY A 67 2.63 5.59 11.96
C GLY A 67 2.43 4.09 12.10
N PHE A 68 3.51 3.36 12.02
CA PHE A 68 3.57 1.91 12.02
C PHE A 68 2.73 1.23 13.13
N PRO A 69 2.76 1.68 14.41
CA PRO A 69 1.95 1.03 15.45
C PRO A 69 0.45 1.08 15.19
N LEU A 70 -0.05 2.20 14.66
CA LEU A 70 -1.47 2.34 14.33
C LEU A 70 -1.86 1.54 13.09
N ALA A 71 -0.98 1.44 12.10
CA ALA A 71 -1.17 0.57 10.95
C ALA A 71 -1.29 -0.91 11.38
N VAL A 72 -0.42 -1.36 12.27
CA VAL A 72 -0.49 -2.72 12.85
C VAL A 72 -1.76 -2.91 13.67
N ALA A 73 -2.17 -1.93 14.49
CA ALA A 73 -3.42 -1.98 15.23
C ALA A 73 -4.65 -2.13 14.33
N ASN A 74 -4.67 -1.48 13.16
CA ASN A 74 -5.73 -1.65 12.17
C ASN A 74 -5.82 -3.10 11.66
N ILE A 75 -4.69 -3.74 11.37
CA ILE A 75 -4.65 -5.16 10.95
C ILE A 75 -5.23 -6.07 12.04
N TYR A 76 -4.87 -5.84 13.30
CA TYR A 76 -5.42 -6.63 14.41
C TYR A 76 -6.92 -6.41 14.62
N CYS A 77 -7.43 -5.20 14.40
CA CYS A 77 -8.87 -4.94 14.42
C CYS A 77 -9.59 -5.69 13.31
N ASP A 78 -9.07 -5.64 12.09
CA ASP A 78 -9.65 -6.35 10.95
C ASP A 78 -9.61 -7.87 11.15
N LEU A 79 -8.55 -8.41 11.76
CA LEU A 79 -8.46 -9.81 12.15
C LEU A 79 -9.53 -10.18 13.20
N ALA A 80 -9.68 -9.36 14.22
CA ALA A 80 -10.70 -9.59 15.25
C ALA A 80 -12.12 -9.56 14.67
N ASP A 81 -12.40 -8.65 13.75
CA ASP A 81 -13.66 -8.58 13.04
C ASP A 81 -13.88 -9.81 12.15
N SER A 82 -12.83 -10.30 11.51
CA SER A 82 -12.89 -11.56 10.74
C SER A 82 -13.25 -12.75 11.64
N ILE A 83 -12.65 -12.87 12.81
CA ILE A 83 -12.96 -13.94 13.79
C ILE A 83 -14.41 -13.85 14.28
N ARG A 84 -14.95 -12.65 14.43
CA ARG A 84 -16.35 -12.42 14.84
C ARG A 84 -17.38 -12.60 13.72
N GLY A 85 -16.93 -12.88 12.49
CA GLY A 85 -17.81 -13.02 11.33
C GLY A 85 -18.28 -11.68 10.74
N THR A 86 -17.66 -10.57 11.12
CA THR A 86 -17.94 -9.21 10.63
C THR A 86 -16.82 -8.69 9.73
N ALA A 87 -16.11 -9.61 9.07
CA ALA A 87 -14.97 -9.29 8.23
C ALA A 87 -15.33 -8.25 7.15
N ARG A 88 -14.38 -7.34 6.93
CA ARG A 88 -14.41 -6.39 5.81
C ARG A 88 -13.40 -6.82 4.76
N ASP A 89 -13.58 -6.33 3.54
CA ASP A 89 -12.60 -6.51 2.48
C ASP A 89 -11.29 -5.78 2.86
N GLY A 90 -10.15 -6.37 2.49
CA GLY A 90 -8.83 -5.77 2.67
C GLY A 90 -7.89 -6.50 3.62
N LEU A 91 -8.37 -7.43 4.47
CA LEU A 91 -7.48 -8.27 5.26
C LEU A 91 -6.69 -9.21 4.35
N PRO A 92 -5.33 -9.17 4.36
CA PRO A 92 -4.53 -10.06 3.52
C PRO A 92 -4.60 -11.49 4.05
N LEU A 93 -5.33 -12.34 3.35
CA LEU A 93 -5.45 -13.77 3.63
C LEU A 93 -4.29 -14.57 3.00
N ALA A 94 -4.21 -15.87 3.28
CA ALA A 94 -3.17 -16.77 2.78
C ALA A 94 -2.97 -16.70 1.26
N ALA A 95 -4.05 -16.56 0.49
CA ALA A 95 -3.98 -16.41 -0.96
C ALA A 95 -3.22 -15.13 -1.40
N ALA A 96 -3.34 -14.04 -0.65
CA ALA A 96 -2.56 -12.83 -0.90
C ALA A 96 -1.07 -13.07 -0.59
N GLY A 97 -0.76 -13.78 0.49
CA GLY A 97 0.60 -14.19 0.83
C GLY A 97 1.25 -15.05 -0.27
N VAL A 98 0.52 -16.01 -0.81
CA VAL A 98 1.01 -16.86 -1.92
C VAL A 98 1.31 -16.01 -3.16
N ARG A 99 0.44 -15.05 -3.52
CA ARG A 99 0.71 -14.13 -4.64
C ARG A 99 1.95 -13.27 -4.41
N SER A 100 2.11 -12.74 -3.21
CA SER A 100 3.27 -11.91 -2.86
C SER A 100 4.57 -12.70 -2.94
N MET A 101 4.59 -13.93 -2.41
CA MET A 101 5.76 -14.80 -2.49
C MET A 101 6.08 -15.22 -3.93
N ALA A 102 5.07 -15.51 -4.75
CA ALA A 102 5.27 -15.80 -6.16
C ALA A 102 5.91 -14.61 -6.90
N ALA A 103 5.48 -13.39 -6.63
CA ALA A 103 6.07 -12.19 -7.21
C ALA A 103 7.56 -12.04 -6.83
N VAL A 104 7.90 -12.24 -5.54
CA VAL A 104 9.29 -12.18 -5.05
C VAL A 104 10.16 -13.25 -5.72
N HIS A 105 9.71 -14.49 -5.74
CA HIS A 105 10.46 -15.58 -6.36
C HIS A 105 10.64 -15.37 -7.87
N THR A 106 9.61 -14.89 -8.55
CA THR A 106 9.67 -14.61 -9.99
C THR A 106 10.62 -13.44 -10.28
N ALA A 107 10.62 -12.40 -9.45
CA ALA A 107 11.57 -11.29 -9.60
C ALA A 107 13.03 -11.76 -9.47
N VAL A 108 13.32 -12.64 -8.49
CA VAL A 108 14.66 -13.24 -8.34
C VAL A 108 15.02 -14.12 -9.54
N ALA A 109 14.08 -14.93 -10.04
CA ALA A 109 14.29 -15.76 -11.21
C ALA A 109 14.54 -14.92 -12.47
N SER A 110 13.76 -13.86 -12.67
CA SER A 110 13.95 -12.89 -13.75
C SER A 110 15.34 -12.26 -13.70
N ALA A 111 15.76 -11.79 -12.52
CA ALA A 111 17.10 -11.20 -12.37
C ALA A 111 18.22 -12.19 -12.72
N ARG A 112 18.11 -13.45 -12.32
CA ARG A 112 19.07 -14.53 -12.65
C ARG A 112 19.07 -14.87 -14.16
N ALA A 113 17.96 -14.66 -14.83
CA ALA A 113 17.79 -14.88 -16.27
C ALA A 113 18.09 -13.61 -17.12
N GLY A 114 18.80 -12.62 -16.57
CA GLY A 114 19.15 -11.41 -17.29
C GLY A 114 18.02 -10.39 -17.48
N GLY A 115 17.01 -10.40 -16.60
CA GLY A 115 15.90 -9.44 -16.62
C GLY A 115 14.75 -9.81 -17.57
N GLN A 116 14.61 -11.08 -17.90
CA GLN A 116 13.51 -11.54 -18.79
C GLN A 116 12.13 -11.36 -18.11
N TRP A 117 11.13 -11.02 -18.91
CA TRP A 117 9.74 -11.00 -18.47
C TRP A 117 9.27 -12.42 -18.13
N MET A 118 8.71 -12.59 -16.93
CA MET A 118 8.22 -13.86 -16.42
C MET A 118 6.80 -13.72 -15.85
N ASP A 119 5.98 -14.77 -15.97
CA ASP A 119 4.66 -14.81 -15.38
C ASP A 119 4.75 -15.06 -13.87
N ALA A 120 4.40 -14.05 -13.07
CA ALA A 120 4.43 -14.09 -11.62
C ALA A 120 3.16 -14.71 -10.99
N ARG A 121 2.16 -15.09 -11.79
CA ARG A 121 0.93 -15.71 -11.26
C ARG A 121 1.25 -17.09 -10.69
N PRO A 122 0.84 -17.40 -9.44
CA PRO A 122 0.97 -18.74 -8.89
C PRO A 122 0.18 -19.76 -9.72
N PRO A 123 0.62 -21.03 -9.80
CA PRO A 123 -0.06 -22.07 -10.61
C PRO A 123 -1.57 -22.22 -10.32
N MET A 124 -2.00 -22.00 -9.07
CA MET A 124 -3.39 -22.06 -8.65
C MET A 124 -4.27 -20.90 -9.16
N PHE A 125 -3.65 -19.89 -9.79
CA PHE A 125 -4.34 -18.71 -10.35
C PHE A 125 -4.07 -18.53 -11.86
N ARG A 126 -3.49 -19.56 -12.51
CA ARG A 126 -3.26 -19.60 -13.95
C ARG A 126 -4.47 -20.12 -14.71
#